data_cd24c23d5ef5f1f7147fe6b19a6940e5
#
_entry.id   cd24c23d5ef5f1f7147fe6b19a6940e5
#
_cell.length_a   1.000
_cell.length_b   1.000
_cell.length_c   1.000
_cell.angle_alpha   90.00
_cell.angle_beta   90.00
_cell.angle_gamma   90.00
#
_symmetry.space_group_name_H-M   'P 1'
#
loop_
_entity.id
_entity.type
_entity.pdbx_description
1 polymer ?
#
loop_
_entity_poly.entity_id
_entity_poly.type
_entity_poly.pdbx_seq_one_letter_code
_entity_poly.pdbx_strand_id
1 'polypeptide(L)'
;MKIEFREFKGTVLHDFPYPLKNRKCPHYALVSVTASGCCVHKCPMCYARVYPWSIEDRIVIYKNLPEKIDQELNRAKIMFPLYLSQVSDVLQPVREVREITYEIIKVILKHNVSFHIVTKNAEGALELIHKIPALIKYPFWYIALTVESTPQKQKITSPFASTIENRLRALKILHKHGITVSARTDPCILGLIEKDEVLWLIDRIKETGVRHIVSSTGFFNKTSMTRLLSAIKNTEFARLASGVKQIYGFTEEKAGSYSDKAKFLAPVELRKKYHLWLRSAVESRGMTYAVCLELPRSYDSRGLSHCEGCGNNYVHIKRKGRFYPVENCSGDCLRSCPDKNNPSCGEKRFLTEYPYNLKMLGLGKRNNFYLEQDLLFEL
;
A
#
# COMPACT_ATOMS: atom_id res chain seq x y z
N MET A 1 -2.99 -12.39 -22.21
CA MET A 1 -1.73 -11.89 -21.62
C MET A 1 -0.90 -13.11 -21.22
N LYS A 2 0.41 -13.11 -21.49
CA LYS A 2 1.29 -14.25 -21.19
C LYS A 2 1.55 -14.32 -19.67
N ILE A 3 1.48 -15.53 -19.08
CA ILE A 3 1.85 -15.79 -17.68
C ILE A 3 3.14 -16.59 -17.69
N GLU A 4 4.06 -16.21 -16.81
CA GLU A 4 5.35 -16.84 -16.62
C GLU A 4 5.55 -17.15 -15.12
N PHE A 5 5.86 -18.39 -14.79
CA PHE A 5 6.21 -18.78 -13.44
C PHE A 5 7.72 -18.76 -13.25
N ARG A 6 8.17 -18.14 -12.17
CA ARG A 6 9.57 -18.14 -11.76
C ARG A 6 9.71 -18.59 -10.30
N GLU A 7 10.91 -18.95 -9.93
CA GLU A 7 11.28 -19.13 -8.54
C GLU A 7 11.86 -17.83 -8.00
N PHE A 8 11.37 -17.40 -6.84
CA PHE A 8 11.97 -16.29 -6.11
C PHE A 8 13.28 -16.76 -5.48
N LYS A 9 14.36 -16.04 -5.75
CA LYS A 9 15.69 -16.30 -5.18
C LYS A 9 15.92 -15.35 -3.99
N GLY A 10 16.60 -15.81 -2.95
CA GLY A 10 16.89 -15.00 -1.76
C GLY A 10 15.80 -15.04 -0.70
N THR A 11 15.79 -14.09 0.23
CA THR A 11 14.84 -13.98 1.36
C THR A 11 13.64 -13.12 0.95
N VAL A 12 12.45 -13.59 1.32
CA VAL A 12 11.18 -12.95 0.91
C VAL A 12 10.82 -11.80 1.85
N LEU A 13 10.93 -12.03 3.18
CA LEU A 13 10.44 -11.09 4.20
C LEU A 13 11.45 -9.98 4.46
N HIS A 14 11.23 -8.80 3.93
CA HIS A 14 12.12 -7.64 4.08
C HIS A 14 11.32 -6.36 4.36
N ASP A 15 11.96 -5.36 4.96
CA ASP A 15 11.34 -4.04 5.21
C ASP A 15 11.38 -3.15 3.95
N PHE A 16 10.71 -2.02 4.00
CA PHE A 16 10.93 -0.95 3.02
C PHE A 16 12.40 -0.54 2.99
N PRO A 17 12.96 -0.21 1.82
CA PRO A 17 14.39 0.10 1.70
C PRO A 17 14.77 1.50 2.19
N TYR A 18 13.84 2.32 2.66
CA TYR A 18 14.07 3.70 3.07
C TYR A 18 13.85 3.93 4.57
N PRO A 19 14.54 4.92 5.19
CA PRO A 19 14.51 5.15 6.63
C PRO A 19 13.11 5.45 7.19
N LEU A 20 12.85 5.04 8.43
CA LEU A 20 11.58 5.28 9.14
C LEU A 20 11.29 6.76 9.34
N LYS A 21 12.33 7.63 9.47
CA LYS A 21 12.14 9.08 9.59
C LYS A 21 11.43 9.69 8.38
N ASN A 22 11.64 9.09 7.21
CA ASN A 22 11.09 9.55 5.92
C ASN A 22 9.75 8.90 5.58
N ARG A 23 9.19 8.06 6.46
CA ARG A 23 7.92 7.39 6.24
C ARG A 23 7.05 7.39 7.48
N LYS A 24 5.74 7.28 7.28
CA LYS A 24 4.74 7.18 8.36
C LYS A 24 4.31 5.73 8.63
N CYS A 25 4.61 4.84 7.69
CA CYS A 25 4.37 3.42 7.84
C CYS A 25 5.27 2.84 8.95
N PRO A 26 4.75 1.87 9.74
CA PRO A 26 5.58 1.08 10.63
C PRO A 26 6.55 0.18 9.84
N HIS A 27 7.34 -0.61 10.52
CA HIS A 27 8.02 -1.73 9.89
C HIS A 27 7.00 -2.72 9.33
N TYR A 28 7.29 -3.24 8.13
CA TYR A 28 6.52 -4.27 7.47
C TYR A 28 7.44 -5.39 6.98
N ALA A 29 6.88 -6.58 6.83
CA ALA A 29 7.50 -7.62 6.03
C ALA A 29 6.86 -7.59 4.63
N LEU A 30 7.58 -7.05 3.64
CA LEU A 30 7.06 -6.89 2.28
C LEU A 30 7.09 -8.21 1.53
N VAL A 31 5.98 -8.57 0.88
CA VAL A 31 5.86 -9.78 0.07
C VAL A 31 5.35 -9.42 -1.32
N SER A 32 6.19 -9.61 -2.33
CA SER A 32 5.83 -9.37 -3.73
C SER A 32 5.49 -10.68 -4.42
N VAL A 33 4.21 -10.93 -4.65
CA VAL A 33 3.71 -12.16 -5.31
C VAL A 33 4.12 -12.22 -6.78
N THR A 34 4.19 -11.06 -7.42
CA THR A 34 4.63 -10.92 -8.82
C THR A 34 5.84 -9.99 -8.92
N ALA A 35 6.51 -10.01 -10.06
CA ALA A 35 7.50 -8.98 -10.37
C ALA A 35 6.84 -7.59 -10.45
N SER A 36 7.66 -6.53 -10.26
CA SER A 36 7.19 -5.15 -10.35
C SER A 36 6.59 -4.85 -11.72
N GLY A 37 5.51 -4.06 -11.74
CA GLY A 37 4.80 -3.70 -12.98
C GLY A 37 3.84 -4.77 -13.50
N CYS A 38 3.93 -6.01 -13.00
CA CYS A 38 3.06 -7.11 -13.38
C CYS A 38 1.65 -6.97 -12.77
N CYS A 39 0.90 -5.93 -13.19
CA CYS A 39 -0.45 -5.67 -12.72
C CYS A 39 -1.36 -5.31 -13.90
N VAL A 40 -2.48 -6.00 -14.04
CA VAL A 40 -3.42 -5.82 -15.17
C VAL A 40 -4.26 -4.56 -15.07
N HIS A 41 -4.31 -3.89 -13.92
CA HIS A 41 -5.05 -2.63 -13.76
C HIS A 41 -4.48 -1.49 -14.61
N LYS A 42 -3.19 -1.56 -14.96
CA LYS A 42 -2.51 -0.62 -15.89
C LYS A 42 -2.71 0.85 -15.55
N CYS A 43 -2.85 1.20 -14.25
CA CYS A 43 -3.03 2.57 -13.79
C CYS A 43 -1.92 3.46 -14.36
N PRO A 44 -2.23 4.56 -15.07
CA PRO A 44 -1.22 5.42 -15.69
C PRO A 44 -0.23 6.02 -14.70
N MET A 45 -0.72 6.40 -13.50
CA MET A 45 0.10 7.00 -12.45
C MET A 45 0.92 5.99 -11.62
N CYS A 46 0.83 4.70 -11.87
CA CYS A 46 1.43 3.67 -11.02
C CYS A 46 2.96 3.76 -10.99
N TYR A 47 3.52 3.99 -9.81
CA TYR A 47 4.97 4.06 -9.59
C TYR A 47 5.67 2.71 -9.81
N ALA A 48 4.98 1.59 -9.54
CA ALA A 48 5.56 0.26 -9.71
C ALA A 48 5.80 -0.12 -11.18
N ARG A 49 5.19 0.59 -12.12
CA ARG A 49 5.36 0.38 -13.57
C ARG A 49 6.51 1.18 -14.17
N VAL A 50 7.17 2.01 -13.39
CA VAL A 50 8.23 2.90 -13.90
C VAL A 50 9.62 2.59 -13.32
N TYR A 51 9.73 1.53 -12.53
CA TYR A 51 11.04 1.05 -12.13
C TYR A 51 11.81 0.45 -13.32
N PRO A 52 13.13 0.59 -13.38
CA PRO A 52 13.94 0.03 -14.49
C PRO A 52 13.79 -1.48 -14.68
N TRP A 53 13.40 -2.19 -13.62
CA TRP A 53 13.19 -3.66 -13.63
C TRP A 53 11.72 -4.06 -13.79
N SER A 54 10.81 -3.10 -14.06
CA SER A 54 9.38 -3.41 -14.23
C SER A 54 9.13 -4.23 -15.50
N ILE A 55 8.24 -5.18 -15.37
CA ILE A 55 7.78 -6.06 -16.45
C ILE A 55 6.32 -5.73 -16.74
N GLU A 56 6.00 -5.31 -17.97
CA GLU A 56 4.65 -4.87 -18.33
C GLU A 56 4.01 -5.68 -19.47
N ASP A 57 4.77 -6.50 -20.18
CA ASP A 57 4.34 -7.31 -21.33
C ASP A 57 3.77 -8.67 -20.95
N ARG A 58 4.03 -9.11 -19.72
CA ARG A 58 3.56 -10.38 -19.17
C ARG A 58 3.37 -10.31 -17.65
N ILE A 59 2.79 -11.34 -17.07
CA ILE A 59 2.69 -11.51 -15.62
C ILE A 59 3.73 -12.55 -15.18
N VAL A 60 4.71 -12.11 -14.41
CA VAL A 60 5.70 -13.01 -13.79
C VAL A 60 5.27 -13.28 -12.35
N ILE A 61 5.02 -14.54 -12.02
CA ILE A 61 4.55 -15.02 -10.73
C ILE A 61 5.65 -15.84 -10.05
N TYR A 62 5.91 -15.59 -8.80
CA TYR A 62 6.88 -16.37 -8.00
C TYR A 62 6.20 -17.54 -7.32
N LYS A 63 6.27 -18.73 -7.95
CA LYS A 63 5.52 -19.94 -7.56
C LYS A 63 5.91 -20.54 -6.20
N ASN A 64 7.16 -20.35 -5.76
CA ASN A 64 7.71 -20.94 -4.53
C ASN A 64 7.55 -20.05 -3.29
N LEU A 65 6.82 -18.94 -3.38
CA LEU A 65 6.66 -17.99 -2.26
C LEU A 65 5.97 -18.62 -1.04
N PRO A 66 4.88 -19.40 -1.17
CA PRO A 66 4.23 -19.98 0.00
C PRO A 66 5.21 -20.84 0.83
N GLU A 67 5.98 -21.71 0.17
CA GLU A 67 6.97 -22.55 0.83
C GLU A 67 8.10 -21.73 1.47
N LYS A 68 8.64 -20.73 0.75
CA LYS A 68 9.71 -19.87 1.29
C LYS A 68 9.24 -19.06 2.49
N ILE A 69 8.02 -18.52 2.46
CA ILE A 69 7.44 -17.78 3.58
C ILE A 69 7.25 -18.71 4.77
N ASP A 70 6.76 -19.94 4.56
CA ASP A 70 6.64 -20.94 5.64
C ASP A 70 8.00 -21.24 6.28
N GLN A 71 9.03 -21.47 5.47
CA GLN A 71 10.40 -21.71 5.95
C GLN A 71 10.97 -20.51 6.71
N GLU A 72 10.76 -19.28 6.21
CA GLU A 72 11.24 -18.06 6.88
C GLU A 72 10.50 -17.81 8.18
N LEU A 73 9.16 -17.95 8.21
CA LEU A 73 8.36 -17.83 9.42
C LEU A 73 8.71 -18.92 10.45
N ASN A 74 9.06 -20.14 10.03
CA ASN A 74 9.54 -21.19 10.94
C ASN A 74 10.84 -20.80 11.66
N ARG A 75 11.71 -20.02 11.06
CA ARG A 75 12.98 -19.56 11.63
C ARG A 75 12.87 -18.24 12.38
N ALA A 76 11.99 -17.35 11.95
CA ALA A 76 11.85 -16.02 12.52
C ALA A 76 11.42 -16.06 13.99
N LYS A 77 11.98 -15.15 14.79
CA LYS A 77 11.64 -14.96 16.21
C LYS A 77 10.65 -13.84 16.42
N ILE A 78 10.75 -12.80 15.60
CA ILE A 78 9.89 -11.61 15.61
C ILE A 78 9.41 -11.41 14.18
N MET A 79 8.14 -11.01 14.03
CA MET A 79 7.54 -10.74 12.73
C MET A 79 6.73 -9.46 12.77
N PHE A 80 7.01 -8.58 11.82
CA PHE A 80 6.19 -7.43 11.49
C PHE A 80 5.01 -7.84 10.61
N PRO A 81 3.94 -7.03 10.52
CA PRO A 81 2.83 -7.32 9.64
C PRO A 81 3.29 -7.53 8.19
N LEU A 82 2.81 -8.57 7.54
CA LEU A 82 3.12 -8.81 6.13
C LEU A 82 2.29 -7.87 5.24
N TYR A 83 2.94 -7.18 4.32
CA TYR A 83 2.28 -6.34 3.32
C TYR A 83 2.23 -7.06 1.96
N LEU A 84 1.03 -7.42 1.54
CA LEU A 84 0.73 -8.09 0.27
C LEU A 84 0.06 -7.09 -0.70
N SER A 85 0.66 -6.47 -1.62
CA SER A 85 2.05 -6.25 -2.01
C SER A 85 2.23 -4.76 -2.36
N GLN A 86 3.45 -4.25 -2.29
CA GLN A 86 3.73 -2.85 -2.63
C GLN A 86 3.93 -2.59 -4.12
N VAL A 87 4.17 -3.62 -4.95
CA VAL A 87 4.55 -3.45 -6.38
C VAL A 87 3.52 -3.96 -7.36
N SER A 88 2.46 -4.62 -6.89
CA SER A 88 1.35 -5.12 -7.71
C SER A 88 0.12 -5.37 -6.85
N ASP A 89 -1.05 -5.45 -7.48
CA ASP A 89 -2.27 -5.88 -6.79
C ASP A 89 -2.30 -7.41 -6.74
N VAL A 90 -2.24 -7.97 -5.53
CA VAL A 90 -2.23 -9.43 -5.33
C VAL A 90 -3.60 -10.08 -5.54
N LEU A 91 -4.66 -9.28 -5.55
CA LEU A 91 -6.02 -9.74 -5.84
C LEU A 91 -6.46 -9.38 -7.27
N GLN A 92 -5.56 -8.87 -8.13
CA GLN A 92 -5.87 -8.54 -9.52
C GLN A 92 -6.60 -9.69 -10.23
N PRO A 93 -7.40 -9.41 -11.31
CA PRO A 93 -8.22 -10.42 -11.98
C PRO A 93 -7.37 -11.39 -12.85
N VAL A 94 -6.32 -11.96 -12.26
CA VAL A 94 -5.46 -13.03 -12.80
C VAL A 94 -5.55 -14.18 -11.81
N ARG A 95 -6.16 -15.28 -12.24
CA ARG A 95 -6.46 -16.43 -11.39
C ARG A 95 -5.21 -16.96 -10.69
N GLU A 96 -4.13 -17.14 -11.43
CA GLU A 96 -2.88 -17.72 -10.94
C GLU A 96 -2.21 -16.84 -9.87
N VAL A 97 -2.33 -15.52 -9.99
CA VAL A 97 -1.84 -14.57 -8.95
C VAL A 97 -2.65 -14.75 -7.67
N ARG A 98 -3.98 -14.83 -7.78
CA ARG A 98 -4.84 -15.02 -6.61
C ARG A 98 -4.64 -16.37 -5.94
N GLU A 99 -4.46 -17.45 -6.71
CA GLU A 99 -4.20 -18.78 -6.17
C GLU A 99 -2.92 -18.80 -5.32
N ILE A 100 -1.80 -18.25 -5.82
CA ILE A 100 -0.57 -18.11 -5.01
C ILE A 100 -0.80 -17.21 -3.79
N THR A 101 -1.55 -16.13 -3.94
CA THR A 101 -1.88 -15.25 -2.81
C THR A 101 -2.67 -16.00 -1.73
N TYR A 102 -3.63 -16.83 -2.11
CA TYR A 102 -4.41 -17.63 -1.15
C TYR A 102 -3.54 -18.64 -0.42
N GLU A 103 -2.61 -19.30 -1.08
CA GLU A 103 -1.66 -20.20 -0.43
C GLU A 103 -0.74 -19.44 0.55
N ILE A 104 -0.25 -18.26 0.18
CA ILE A 104 0.51 -17.39 1.10
C ILE A 104 -0.34 -17.04 2.33
N ILE A 105 -1.59 -16.66 2.15
CA ILE A 105 -2.48 -16.30 3.27
C ILE A 105 -2.72 -17.49 4.18
N LYS A 106 -2.91 -18.71 3.65
CA LYS A 106 -3.01 -19.93 4.46
C LYS A 106 -1.77 -20.16 5.33
N VAL A 107 -0.58 -19.93 4.76
CA VAL A 107 0.68 -19.99 5.53
C VAL A 107 0.70 -18.93 6.64
N ILE A 108 0.28 -17.69 6.34
CA ILE A 108 0.20 -16.61 7.33
C ILE A 108 -0.73 -17.00 8.48
N LEU A 109 -1.92 -17.54 8.19
CA LEU A 109 -2.88 -18.02 9.19
C LEU A 109 -2.31 -19.15 10.04
N LYS A 110 -1.62 -20.13 9.42
CA LYS A 110 -0.93 -21.24 10.11
C LYS A 110 0.05 -20.72 11.16
N HIS A 111 0.80 -19.66 10.83
CA HIS A 111 1.78 -19.04 11.72
C HIS A 111 1.19 -18.00 12.69
N ASN A 112 -0.06 -17.62 12.51
CA ASN A 112 -0.73 -16.62 13.34
C ASN A 112 -0.03 -15.25 13.36
N VAL A 113 0.27 -14.67 12.20
CA VAL A 113 0.93 -13.35 12.06
C VAL A 113 0.04 -12.34 11.35
N SER A 114 0.22 -11.05 11.65
CA SER A 114 -0.55 -9.98 11.03
C SER A 114 -0.21 -9.81 9.56
N PHE A 115 -1.20 -9.39 8.76
CA PHE A 115 -0.97 -8.98 7.38
C PHE A 115 -2.01 -7.96 6.91
N HIS A 116 -1.69 -7.27 5.81
CA HIS A 116 -2.66 -6.44 5.13
C HIS A 116 -2.55 -6.49 3.61
N ILE A 117 -3.63 -6.11 2.96
CA ILE A 117 -3.76 -6.07 1.51
C ILE A 117 -4.27 -4.69 1.10
N VAL A 118 -3.70 -4.13 0.03
CA VAL A 118 -4.26 -2.97 -0.67
C VAL A 118 -4.64 -3.40 -2.08
N THR A 119 -5.89 -3.16 -2.47
CA THR A 119 -6.40 -3.63 -3.78
C THR A 119 -7.32 -2.62 -4.45
N LYS A 120 -7.40 -2.71 -5.77
CA LYS A 120 -8.40 -2.07 -6.64
C LYS A 120 -9.38 -3.10 -7.24
N ASN A 121 -9.28 -4.37 -6.83
CA ASN A 121 -10.16 -5.44 -7.30
C ASN A 121 -11.21 -5.81 -6.26
N ALA A 122 -12.41 -5.31 -6.45
CA ALA A 122 -13.56 -5.57 -5.59
C ALA A 122 -13.94 -7.06 -5.57
N GLU A 123 -14.00 -7.66 -6.74
CA GLU A 123 -14.38 -9.06 -6.94
C GLU A 123 -13.35 -9.99 -6.27
N GLY A 124 -12.05 -9.70 -6.44
CA GLY A 124 -10.98 -10.45 -5.78
C GLY A 124 -11.00 -10.32 -4.27
N ALA A 125 -11.37 -9.14 -3.73
CA ALA A 125 -11.51 -8.93 -2.29
C ALA A 125 -12.69 -9.75 -1.69
N LEU A 126 -13.80 -9.85 -2.40
CA LEU A 126 -14.94 -10.66 -1.97
C LEU A 126 -14.67 -12.16 -2.16
N GLU A 127 -14.03 -12.54 -3.27
CA GLU A 127 -13.61 -13.92 -3.50
C GLU A 127 -12.67 -14.44 -2.41
N LEU A 128 -11.76 -13.58 -1.91
CA LEU A 128 -10.81 -13.93 -0.86
C LEU A 128 -11.50 -14.47 0.40
N ILE A 129 -12.52 -13.76 0.91
CA ILE A 129 -13.23 -14.19 2.12
C ILE A 129 -14.11 -15.41 1.88
N HIS A 130 -14.56 -15.62 0.65
CA HIS A 130 -15.27 -16.82 0.25
C HIS A 130 -14.33 -18.04 0.17
N LYS A 131 -13.13 -17.86 -0.39
CA LYS A 131 -12.12 -18.91 -0.53
C LYS A 131 -11.44 -19.28 0.78
N ILE A 132 -11.31 -18.30 1.71
CA ILE A 132 -10.70 -18.49 3.03
C ILE A 132 -11.63 -17.95 4.11
N PRO A 133 -12.74 -18.64 4.44
CA PRO A 133 -13.73 -18.15 5.40
C PRO A 133 -13.17 -17.89 6.80
N ALA A 134 -12.07 -18.53 7.17
CA ALA A 134 -11.36 -18.30 8.43
C ALA A 134 -10.95 -16.82 8.63
N LEU A 135 -10.78 -16.07 7.54
CA LEU A 135 -10.45 -14.64 7.58
C LEU A 135 -11.52 -13.78 8.26
N ILE A 136 -12.79 -14.18 8.21
CA ILE A 136 -13.88 -13.45 8.85
C ILE A 136 -13.68 -13.36 10.37
N LYS A 137 -13.08 -14.42 10.97
CA LYS A 137 -12.79 -14.50 12.41
C LYS A 137 -11.34 -14.21 12.78
N TYR A 138 -10.46 -14.02 11.78
CA TYR A 138 -9.04 -13.77 12.04
C TYR A 138 -8.81 -12.31 12.40
N PRO A 139 -8.34 -11.98 13.62
CA PRO A 139 -8.31 -10.60 14.09
C PRO A 139 -7.09 -9.80 13.61
N PHE A 140 -6.07 -10.46 13.01
CA PHE A 140 -4.77 -9.84 12.73
C PHE A 140 -4.59 -9.48 11.27
N TRP A 141 -5.65 -9.01 10.61
CA TRP A 141 -5.54 -8.52 9.26
C TRP A 141 -6.51 -7.38 8.97
N TYR A 142 -6.23 -6.67 7.92
CA TYR A 142 -7.14 -5.71 7.35
C TYR A 142 -6.95 -5.60 5.83
N ILE A 143 -7.93 -5.04 5.17
CA ILE A 143 -7.89 -4.80 3.74
C ILE A 143 -8.28 -3.35 3.45
N ALA A 144 -7.51 -2.70 2.56
CA ALA A 144 -7.81 -1.39 2.05
C ALA A 144 -8.23 -1.47 0.58
N LEU A 145 -9.36 -0.88 0.23
CA LEU A 145 -9.73 -0.70 -1.17
C LEU A 145 -9.47 0.74 -1.59
N THR A 146 -8.83 0.87 -2.75
CA THR A 146 -8.56 2.20 -3.31
C THR A 146 -9.78 2.70 -4.07
N VAL A 147 -10.28 3.89 -3.70
CA VAL A 147 -11.40 4.60 -4.31
C VAL A 147 -10.91 6.02 -4.58
N GLU A 148 -10.15 6.20 -5.64
CA GLU A 148 -9.34 7.40 -5.90
C GLU A 148 -9.97 8.42 -6.84
N SER A 149 -11.13 8.11 -7.42
CA SER A 149 -11.80 8.99 -8.37
C SER A 149 -13.30 8.73 -8.42
N THR A 150 -14.03 9.60 -9.13
CA THR A 150 -15.42 9.32 -9.50
C THR A 150 -15.49 8.26 -10.60
N PRO A 151 -16.66 7.61 -10.80
CA PRO A 151 -16.88 6.65 -11.88
C PRO A 151 -16.51 7.20 -13.26
N GLN A 152 -16.83 8.47 -13.52
CA GLN A 152 -16.57 9.12 -14.80
C GLN A 152 -15.07 9.26 -15.10
N LYS A 153 -14.25 9.49 -14.05
CA LYS A 153 -12.80 9.69 -14.19
C LYS A 153 -11.99 8.39 -13.95
N GLN A 154 -12.64 7.30 -13.59
CA GLN A 154 -11.96 6.02 -13.39
C GLN A 154 -11.18 5.54 -14.61
N LYS A 155 -11.71 5.79 -15.83
CA LYS A 155 -11.02 5.43 -17.08
C LYS A 155 -9.65 6.12 -17.24
N ILE A 156 -9.43 7.23 -16.50
CA ILE A 156 -8.13 7.92 -16.43
C ILE A 156 -7.26 7.32 -15.34
N THR A 157 -7.82 7.03 -14.15
CA THR A 157 -7.02 6.67 -12.97
C THR A 157 -6.72 5.18 -12.85
N SER A 158 -7.70 4.33 -13.17
CA SER A 158 -7.58 2.86 -13.04
C SER A 158 -8.47 2.12 -14.04
N PRO A 159 -8.16 2.23 -15.35
CA PRO A 159 -9.05 1.84 -16.46
C PRO A 159 -9.47 0.37 -16.45
N PHE A 160 -8.63 -0.52 -15.94
CA PHE A 160 -8.86 -1.97 -15.94
C PHE A 160 -9.04 -2.56 -14.54
N ALA A 161 -9.27 -1.72 -13.54
CA ALA A 161 -9.64 -2.17 -12.20
C ALA A 161 -11.17 -2.31 -12.09
N SER A 162 -11.66 -2.91 -11.01
CA SER A 162 -13.09 -2.93 -10.70
C SER A 162 -13.68 -1.52 -10.68
N THR A 163 -14.95 -1.36 -11.02
CA THR A 163 -15.59 -0.04 -11.00
C THR A 163 -15.57 0.58 -9.61
N ILE A 164 -15.63 1.89 -9.52
CA ILE A 164 -15.68 2.62 -8.25
C ILE A 164 -16.87 2.14 -7.42
N GLU A 165 -18.02 1.95 -8.06
CA GLU A 165 -19.24 1.42 -7.41
C GLU A 165 -19.04 0.02 -6.86
N ASN A 166 -18.38 -0.88 -7.61
CA ASN A 166 -18.08 -2.22 -7.13
C ASN A 166 -17.12 -2.19 -5.94
N ARG A 167 -16.11 -1.30 -5.96
CA ARG A 167 -15.19 -1.14 -4.82
C ARG A 167 -15.92 -0.62 -3.58
N LEU A 168 -16.82 0.36 -3.71
CA LEU A 168 -17.66 0.84 -2.63
C LEU A 168 -18.59 -0.27 -2.09
N ARG A 169 -19.21 -1.04 -3.01
CA ARG A 169 -20.02 -2.21 -2.62
C ARG A 169 -19.20 -3.26 -1.87
N ALA A 170 -17.98 -3.55 -2.32
CA ALA A 170 -17.09 -4.50 -1.64
C ALA A 170 -16.70 -3.99 -0.23
N LEU A 171 -16.35 -2.71 -0.06
CA LEU A 171 -16.12 -2.11 1.26
C LEU A 171 -17.30 -2.35 2.20
N LYS A 172 -18.52 -2.09 1.73
CA LYS A 172 -19.75 -2.29 2.51
C LYS A 172 -19.97 -3.75 2.93
N ILE A 173 -19.74 -4.69 2.00
CA ILE A 173 -19.90 -6.13 2.25
C ILE A 173 -18.85 -6.61 3.26
N LEU A 174 -17.56 -6.28 3.04
CA LEU A 174 -16.46 -6.66 3.91
C LEU A 174 -16.68 -6.10 5.34
N HIS A 175 -17.07 -4.84 5.44
CA HIS A 175 -17.41 -4.21 6.73
C HIS A 175 -18.55 -4.94 7.45
N LYS A 176 -19.62 -5.31 6.74
CA LYS A 176 -20.75 -6.08 7.30
C LYS A 176 -20.36 -7.46 7.81
N HIS A 177 -19.32 -8.07 7.23
CA HIS A 177 -18.73 -9.33 7.72
C HIS A 177 -17.80 -9.14 8.93
N GLY A 178 -17.70 -7.92 9.48
CA GLY A 178 -16.84 -7.60 10.63
C GLY A 178 -15.36 -7.52 10.30
N ILE A 179 -15.00 -7.51 9.01
CA ILE A 179 -13.60 -7.37 8.58
C ILE A 179 -13.16 -5.93 8.77
N THR A 180 -11.94 -5.75 9.28
CA THR A 180 -11.32 -4.43 9.37
C THR A 180 -11.00 -3.92 7.96
N VAL A 181 -11.66 -2.83 7.58
CA VAL A 181 -11.52 -2.22 6.25
C VAL A 181 -11.17 -0.75 6.35
N SER A 182 -10.35 -0.27 5.41
CA SER A 182 -10.11 1.16 5.19
C SER A 182 -10.31 1.52 3.71
N ALA A 183 -10.57 2.79 3.43
CA ALA A 183 -10.61 3.28 2.06
C ALA A 183 -9.33 4.09 1.77
N ARG A 184 -8.84 3.98 0.53
CA ARG A 184 -7.70 4.79 0.08
C ARG A 184 -8.13 5.67 -1.09
N THR A 185 -8.00 6.99 -0.91
CA THR A 185 -8.07 7.96 -2.02
C THR A 185 -6.64 8.32 -2.44
N ASP A 186 -5.87 7.31 -2.80
CA ASP A 186 -4.42 7.37 -2.96
C ASP A 186 -3.99 6.84 -4.35
N PRO A 187 -3.60 7.78 -5.27
CA PRO A 187 -3.62 9.23 -5.11
C PRO A 187 -4.95 9.89 -5.50
N CYS A 188 -5.31 10.98 -4.82
CA CYS A 188 -6.30 11.94 -5.29
C CYS A 188 -5.59 13.06 -6.06
N ILE A 189 -5.64 13.01 -7.38
CA ILE A 189 -4.81 13.85 -8.26
C ILE A 189 -5.39 15.26 -8.32
N LEU A 190 -4.64 16.25 -7.81
CA LEU A 190 -5.04 17.65 -7.84
C LEU A 190 -5.16 18.17 -9.29
N GLY A 191 -6.22 18.94 -9.56
CA GLY A 191 -6.53 19.43 -10.90
C GLY A 191 -7.22 18.39 -11.81
N LEU A 192 -7.25 17.11 -11.43
CA LEU A 192 -8.07 16.09 -12.07
C LEU A 192 -9.35 15.83 -11.28
N ILE A 193 -9.26 15.67 -9.96
CA ILE A 193 -10.41 15.42 -9.08
C ILE A 193 -10.77 16.74 -8.37
N GLU A 194 -11.98 17.22 -8.58
CA GLU A 194 -12.48 18.47 -8.02
C GLU A 194 -12.95 18.29 -6.57
N LYS A 195 -13.06 19.38 -5.81
CA LYS A 195 -13.44 19.31 -4.39
C LYS A 195 -14.80 18.66 -4.17
N ASP A 196 -15.78 18.98 -4.99
CA ASP A 196 -17.13 18.39 -4.86
C ASP A 196 -17.13 16.90 -5.16
N GLU A 197 -16.30 16.45 -6.10
CA GLU A 197 -16.09 15.03 -6.38
C GLU A 197 -15.43 14.32 -5.20
N VAL A 198 -14.47 14.98 -4.53
CA VAL A 198 -13.84 14.44 -3.31
C VAL A 198 -14.86 14.35 -2.18
N LEU A 199 -15.70 15.34 -1.98
CA LEU A 199 -16.77 15.30 -0.98
C LEU A 199 -17.76 14.18 -1.28
N TRP A 200 -18.15 14.02 -2.55
CA TRP A 200 -18.99 12.89 -2.99
C TRP A 200 -18.32 11.54 -2.63
N LEU A 201 -17.02 11.37 -2.93
CA LEU A 201 -16.28 10.14 -2.58
C LEU A 201 -16.32 9.87 -1.08
N ILE A 202 -16.06 10.89 -0.25
CA ILE A 202 -16.07 10.76 1.22
C ILE A 202 -17.46 10.31 1.71
N ASP A 203 -18.53 10.92 1.18
CA ASP A 203 -19.89 10.56 1.55
C ASP A 203 -20.22 9.13 1.13
N ARG A 204 -19.86 8.72 -0.08
CA ARG A 204 -20.02 7.34 -0.54
C ARG A 204 -19.23 6.33 0.30
N ILE A 205 -17.98 6.68 0.69
CA ILE A 205 -17.17 5.84 1.58
C ILE A 205 -17.85 5.72 2.96
N LYS A 206 -18.32 6.83 3.55
CA LYS A 206 -19.06 6.82 4.82
C LYS A 206 -20.26 5.87 4.79
N GLU A 207 -21.04 5.87 3.72
CA GLU A 207 -22.21 5.00 3.54
C GLU A 207 -21.87 3.51 3.53
N THR A 208 -20.60 3.15 3.28
CA THR A 208 -20.15 1.76 3.37
C THR A 208 -19.95 1.27 4.80
N GLY A 209 -19.91 2.16 5.79
CA GLY A 209 -19.59 1.88 7.19
C GLY A 209 -18.10 2.01 7.52
N VAL A 210 -17.23 2.22 6.54
CA VAL A 210 -15.79 2.43 6.74
C VAL A 210 -15.54 3.69 7.57
N ARG A 211 -14.57 3.61 8.48
CA ARG A 211 -14.27 4.68 9.45
C ARG A 211 -12.92 5.37 9.25
N HIS A 212 -12.14 4.95 8.26
CA HIS A 212 -10.82 5.50 8.02
C HIS A 212 -10.53 5.70 6.55
N ILE A 213 -9.94 6.85 6.21
CA ILE A 213 -9.49 7.18 4.85
C ILE A 213 -8.00 7.50 4.88
N VAL A 214 -7.24 6.86 3.99
CA VAL A 214 -5.84 7.21 3.69
C VAL A 214 -5.80 7.92 2.35
N SER A 215 -5.09 9.06 2.25
CA SER A 215 -4.99 9.81 1.01
C SER A 215 -3.58 10.31 0.71
N SER A 216 -3.30 10.55 -0.56
CA SER A 216 -2.16 11.32 -1.04
C SER A 216 -2.59 12.17 -2.24
N THR A 217 -1.81 13.19 -2.56
CA THR A 217 -1.99 13.91 -3.84
C THR A 217 -1.17 13.27 -4.97
N GLY A 218 -0.33 12.30 -4.62
CA GLY A 218 0.52 11.57 -5.54
C GLY A 218 1.84 12.26 -5.84
N PHE A 219 2.81 11.44 -6.18
CA PHE A 219 4.06 11.88 -6.75
C PHE A 219 4.30 11.12 -8.07
N PHE A 220 4.88 11.80 -9.04
CA PHE A 220 5.07 11.25 -10.36
C PHE A 220 6.52 11.41 -10.79
N ASN A 221 7.00 10.46 -11.57
CA ASN A 221 8.19 10.66 -12.40
C ASN A 221 7.76 11.04 -13.82
N LYS A 222 8.74 11.28 -14.71
CA LYS A 222 8.49 11.62 -16.11
C LYS A 222 7.51 10.65 -16.77
N THR A 223 7.79 9.36 -16.70
CA THR A 223 7.02 8.31 -17.38
C THR A 223 5.58 8.25 -16.87
N SER A 224 5.37 8.22 -15.55
CA SER A 224 4.02 8.17 -14.98
C SER A 224 3.24 9.46 -15.22
N MET A 225 3.88 10.63 -15.19
CA MET A 225 3.22 11.90 -15.52
C MET A 225 2.83 11.96 -17.01
N THR A 226 3.73 11.56 -17.91
CA THR A 226 3.41 11.51 -19.36
C THR A 226 2.24 10.56 -19.62
N ARG A 227 2.24 9.36 -19.01
CA ARG A 227 1.12 8.41 -19.14
C ARG A 227 -0.19 8.99 -18.61
N LEU A 228 -0.15 9.65 -17.46
CA LEU A 228 -1.32 10.29 -16.86
C LEU A 228 -1.89 11.40 -17.77
N LEU A 229 -1.03 12.32 -18.22
CA LEU A 229 -1.44 13.41 -19.11
C LEU A 229 -2.01 12.89 -20.43
N SER A 230 -1.40 11.84 -21.00
CA SER A 230 -1.94 11.16 -22.19
C SER A 230 -3.31 10.55 -21.92
N ALA A 231 -3.48 9.85 -20.76
CA ALA A 231 -4.76 9.28 -20.38
C ALA A 231 -5.86 10.34 -20.22
N ILE A 232 -5.53 11.52 -19.65
CA ILE A 232 -6.48 12.64 -19.53
C ILE A 232 -6.84 13.17 -20.92
N LYS A 233 -5.84 13.44 -21.78
CA LYS A 233 -6.04 14.03 -23.13
C LYS A 233 -6.92 13.16 -24.03
N ASN A 234 -6.91 11.84 -23.82
CA ASN A 234 -7.69 10.88 -24.62
C ASN A 234 -9.13 10.69 -24.09
N THR A 235 -9.65 11.64 -23.32
CA THR A 235 -11.01 11.60 -22.77
C THR A 235 -11.70 12.96 -22.93
N GLU A 236 -12.98 13.03 -22.63
CA GLU A 236 -13.76 14.28 -22.53
C GLU A 236 -13.20 15.26 -21.49
N PHE A 237 -12.31 14.81 -20.61
CA PHE A 237 -11.63 15.62 -19.60
C PHE A 237 -10.31 16.24 -20.10
N ALA A 238 -10.02 16.21 -21.41
CA ALA A 238 -8.75 16.67 -22.00
C ALA A 238 -8.34 18.08 -21.55
N ARG A 239 -9.30 18.99 -21.31
CA ARG A 239 -9.07 20.34 -20.80
C ARG A 239 -8.34 20.37 -19.44
N LEU A 240 -8.46 19.32 -18.62
CA LEU A 240 -7.84 19.27 -17.30
C LEU A 240 -6.34 18.95 -17.36
N ALA A 241 -5.83 18.46 -18.48
CA ALA A 241 -4.42 18.05 -18.62
C ALA A 241 -3.46 19.24 -18.39
N SER A 242 -3.79 20.44 -18.87
CA SER A 242 -2.94 21.63 -18.67
C SER A 242 -2.88 22.05 -17.20
N GLY A 243 -4.00 22.03 -16.48
CA GLY A 243 -4.07 22.33 -15.06
C GLY A 243 -3.26 21.32 -14.22
N VAL A 244 -3.41 20.03 -14.49
CA VAL A 244 -2.61 18.98 -13.83
C VAL A 244 -1.12 19.19 -14.11
N LYS A 245 -0.73 19.40 -15.37
CA LYS A 245 0.66 19.68 -15.76
C LYS A 245 1.24 20.86 -14.98
N GLN A 246 0.48 21.95 -14.87
CA GLN A 246 0.89 23.16 -14.16
C GLN A 246 1.01 22.93 -12.64
N ILE A 247 0.03 22.29 -12.00
CA ILE A 247 0.01 22.03 -10.55
C ILE A 247 1.22 21.21 -10.12
N TYR A 248 1.61 20.19 -10.90
CA TYR A 248 2.76 19.33 -10.59
C TYR A 248 4.08 19.85 -11.15
N GLY A 249 4.09 21.02 -11.79
CA GLY A 249 5.30 21.63 -12.33
C GLY A 249 6.01 20.79 -13.40
N PHE A 250 5.23 20.02 -14.16
CA PHE A 250 5.76 19.17 -15.22
C PHE A 250 6.14 20.02 -16.44
N THR A 251 7.43 20.01 -16.79
CA THR A 251 7.96 20.60 -18.02
C THR A 251 8.77 19.57 -18.79
N GLU A 252 8.77 19.65 -20.11
CA GLU A 252 9.54 18.72 -20.97
C GLU A 252 11.05 18.85 -20.76
N GLU A 253 11.53 20.08 -20.49
CA GLU A 253 12.94 20.35 -20.19
C GLU A 253 13.41 19.66 -18.88
N LYS A 254 12.63 19.74 -17.80
CA LYS A 254 12.90 18.95 -16.59
C LYS A 254 12.83 17.45 -16.85
N ALA A 255 12.08 17.08 -17.87
CA ALA A 255 11.91 15.69 -18.29
C ALA A 255 13.11 15.16 -19.10
N GLY A 256 13.94 16.02 -19.72
CA GLY A 256 15.08 15.66 -20.58
C GLY A 256 16.37 15.40 -19.82
N SER A 257 16.57 15.97 -18.63
CA SER A 257 17.77 15.77 -17.82
C SER A 257 17.62 14.57 -16.89
N TYR A 258 18.19 13.47 -17.29
CA TYR A 258 18.50 12.32 -16.46
C TYR A 258 17.36 11.73 -15.64
N SER A 259 16.73 10.73 -16.24
CA SER A 259 16.06 9.65 -15.51
C SER A 259 14.73 9.97 -14.80
N ASP A 260 13.99 8.92 -14.65
CA ASP A 260 12.88 8.68 -13.75
C ASP A 260 13.08 9.12 -12.27
N LYS A 261 14.19 9.78 -11.93
CA LYS A 261 14.51 10.32 -10.61
C LYS A 261 13.81 11.66 -10.33
N ALA A 262 13.48 12.44 -11.35
CA ALA A 262 12.75 13.69 -11.14
C ALA A 262 11.33 13.37 -10.62
N LYS A 263 11.03 13.84 -9.40
CA LYS A 263 9.71 13.67 -8.80
C LYS A 263 8.89 14.94 -9.00
N PHE A 264 7.73 14.78 -9.58
CA PHE A 264 6.75 15.85 -9.75
C PHE A 264 5.70 15.73 -8.65
N LEU A 265 5.76 16.66 -7.69
CA LEU A 265 4.81 16.79 -6.59
C LEU A 265 4.10 18.13 -6.70
N ALA A 266 2.86 18.19 -6.28
CA ALA A 266 2.20 19.47 -6.08
C ALA A 266 2.96 20.31 -5.03
N PRO A 267 2.97 21.65 -5.12
CA PRO A 267 3.65 22.53 -4.18
C PRO A 267 3.27 22.19 -2.73
N VAL A 268 4.24 22.21 -1.83
CA VAL A 268 4.05 21.78 -0.43
C VAL A 268 2.92 22.55 0.25
N GLU A 269 2.81 23.86 0.03
CA GLU A 269 1.75 24.68 0.62
C GLU A 269 0.36 24.32 0.08
N LEU A 270 0.28 23.95 -1.20
CA LEU A 270 -0.97 23.47 -1.78
C LEU A 270 -1.37 22.11 -1.15
N ARG A 271 -0.40 21.18 -1.00
CA ARG A 271 -0.63 19.90 -0.34
C ARG A 271 -1.08 20.08 1.11
N LYS A 272 -0.43 20.97 1.87
CA LYS A 272 -0.80 21.31 3.26
C LYS A 272 -2.26 21.79 3.34
N LYS A 273 -2.62 22.79 2.52
CA LYS A 273 -4.00 23.32 2.46
C LYS A 273 -5.01 22.25 2.09
N TYR A 274 -4.70 21.45 1.09
CA TYR A 274 -5.57 20.38 0.63
C TYR A 274 -5.80 19.32 1.71
N HIS A 275 -4.73 18.83 2.35
CA HIS A 275 -4.84 17.77 3.36
C HIS A 275 -5.50 18.25 4.66
N LEU A 276 -5.32 19.51 5.07
CA LEU A 276 -6.06 20.09 6.19
C LEU A 276 -7.56 20.18 5.89
N TRP A 277 -7.91 20.66 4.71
CA TRP A 277 -9.30 20.69 4.25
C TRP A 277 -9.91 19.28 4.19
N LEU A 278 -9.20 18.33 3.59
CA LEU A 278 -9.67 16.96 3.44
C LEU A 278 -9.84 16.26 4.80
N ARG A 279 -8.89 16.46 5.73
CA ARG A 279 -9.03 15.97 7.10
C ARG A 279 -10.30 16.52 7.76
N SER A 280 -10.52 17.83 7.70
CA SER A 280 -11.71 18.46 8.26
C SER A 280 -13.00 17.89 7.65
N ALA A 281 -13.03 17.69 6.33
CA ALA A 281 -14.17 17.10 5.63
C ALA A 281 -14.44 15.63 6.04
N VAL A 282 -13.39 14.85 6.30
CA VAL A 282 -13.51 13.46 6.76
C VAL A 282 -13.94 13.40 8.23
N GLU A 283 -13.31 14.21 9.10
CA GLU A 283 -13.60 14.24 10.54
C GLU A 283 -15.02 14.76 10.83
N SER A 284 -15.53 15.75 10.07
CA SER A 284 -16.91 16.23 10.21
C SER A 284 -17.96 15.15 9.90
N ARG A 285 -17.56 14.05 9.27
CA ARG A 285 -18.41 12.88 8.97
C ARG A 285 -18.23 11.73 9.96
N GLY A 286 -17.46 11.95 11.04
CA GLY A 286 -17.21 10.96 12.09
C GLY A 286 -16.21 9.86 11.67
N MET A 287 -15.37 10.15 10.71
CA MET A 287 -14.29 9.26 10.24
C MET A 287 -12.91 9.82 10.63
N THR A 288 -11.89 8.99 10.55
CA THR A 288 -10.49 9.39 10.73
C THR A 288 -9.76 9.46 9.41
N TYR A 289 -8.72 10.27 9.36
CA TYR A 289 -7.97 10.59 8.15
C TYR A 289 -6.47 10.49 8.36
N ALA A 290 -5.74 9.98 7.37
CA ALA A 290 -4.29 10.03 7.35
C ALA A 290 -3.74 10.35 5.96
N VAL A 291 -2.60 11.05 5.94
CA VAL A 291 -1.86 11.36 4.72
C VAL A 291 -0.82 10.26 4.48
N CYS A 292 -0.81 9.65 3.30
CA CYS A 292 0.23 8.70 2.91
C CYS A 292 1.52 9.44 2.53
N LEU A 293 2.59 9.27 3.28
CA LEU A 293 3.96 9.80 3.06
C LEU A 293 4.11 11.34 3.01
N GLU A 294 3.37 12.03 2.19
CA GLU A 294 3.60 13.40 1.70
C GLU A 294 3.78 14.49 2.75
N LEU A 295 3.22 14.34 3.95
CA LEU A 295 3.24 15.33 5.02
C LEU A 295 3.43 14.66 6.40
N PRO A 296 3.91 15.41 7.41
CA PRO A 296 4.05 14.90 8.78
C PRO A 296 2.74 14.43 9.41
N ARG A 297 2.82 13.66 10.50
CA ARG A 297 1.65 13.15 11.26
C ARG A 297 0.73 14.24 11.82
N SER A 298 1.20 15.47 11.94
CA SER A 298 0.36 16.61 12.36
C SER A 298 -0.81 16.88 11.40
N TYR A 299 -0.75 16.35 10.18
CA TYR A 299 -1.83 16.43 9.20
C TYR A 299 -2.81 15.26 9.27
N ASP A 300 -2.52 14.24 10.07
CA ASP A 300 -3.42 13.11 10.33
C ASP A 300 -4.42 13.43 11.43
N SER A 301 -5.49 12.67 11.52
CA SER A 301 -6.39 12.67 12.69
C SER A 301 -5.63 12.29 13.94
N ARG A 302 -6.04 12.87 15.08
CA ARG A 302 -5.41 12.58 16.37
C ARG A 302 -5.67 11.15 16.82
N GLY A 303 -4.73 10.58 17.57
CA GLY A 303 -4.88 9.24 18.18
C GLY A 303 -4.59 8.06 17.25
N LEU A 304 -4.20 8.31 15.99
CA LEU A 304 -3.81 7.21 15.10
C LEU A 304 -2.43 6.65 15.47
N SER A 305 -2.34 5.33 15.65
CA SER A 305 -1.07 4.63 15.87
C SER A 305 -0.18 4.64 14.61
N HIS A 306 -0.78 4.59 13.43
CA HIS A 306 -0.14 4.64 12.11
C HIS A 306 -1.12 5.11 11.04
N CYS A 307 -0.62 5.37 9.82
CA CYS A 307 -1.43 5.94 8.74
C CYS A 307 -2.58 5.06 8.25
N GLU A 308 -2.56 3.77 8.50
CA GLU A 308 -3.65 2.86 8.09
C GLU A 308 -4.88 2.91 9.03
N GLY A 309 -4.76 3.56 10.20
CA GLY A 309 -5.87 3.86 11.10
C GLY A 309 -6.52 2.67 11.80
N CYS A 310 -6.04 1.45 11.60
CA CYS A 310 -6.61 0.24 12.16
C CYS A 310 -5.74 -0.34 13.29
N GLY A 311 -6.38 -0.94 14.30
CA GLY A 311 -5.69 -1.57 15.43
C GLY A 311 -5.14 -2.97 15.15
N ASN A 312 -5.32 -3.51 13.93
CA ASN A 312 -5.01 -4.90 13.61
C ASN A 312 -3.57 -5.14 13.13
N ASN A 313 -2.74 -4.11 13.17
CA ASN A 313 -1.37 -4.12 12.66
C ASN A 313 -0.37 -4.42 13.78
N TYR A 314 -0.33 -5.67 14.24
CA TYR A 314 0.49 -6.09 15.37
C TYR A 314 1.85 -6.64 14.94
N VAL A 315 2.89 -6.29 15.70
CA VAL A 315 4.14 -7.08 15.73
C VAL A 315 3.88 -8.37 16.50
N HIS A 316 4.45 -9.47 16.05
CA HIS A 316 4.33 -10.77 16.68
C HIS A 316 5.69 -11.29 17.13
N ILE A 317 5.72 -11.96 18.28
CA ILE A 317 6.90 -12.68 18.78
C ILE A 317 6.60 -14.17 18.88
N LYS A 318 7.61 -14.98 18.57
CA LYS A 318 7.48 -16.44 18.66
C LYS A 318 7.76 -16.91 20.08
N ARG A 319 6.81 -17.66 20.64
CA ARG A 319 6.93 -18.36 21.93
C ARG A 319 6.49 -19.80 21.74
N LYS A 320 7.29 -20.78 22.18
CA LYS A 320 6.97 -22.21 22.05
C LYS A 320 6.50 -22.60 20.63
N GLY A 321 7.19 -22.10 19.61
CA GLY A 321 6.91 -22.44 18.20
C GLY A 321 5.75 -21.68 17.53
N ARG A 322 4.96 -20.85 18.25
CA ARG A 322 3.85 -20.06 17.71
C ARG A 322 4.11 -18.56 17.86
N PHE A 323 3.54 -17.79 16.96
CA PHE A 323 3.55 -16.33 17.05
C PHE A 323 2.38 -15.82 17.87
N TYR A 324 2.65 -14.81 18.69
CA TYR A 324 1.67 -14.09 19.52
C TYR A 324 1.83 -12.60 19.30
N PRO A 325 0.73 -11.84 19.24
CA PRO A 325 0.79 -10.40 19.12
C PRO A 325 1.50 -9.79 20.34
N VAL A 326 2.27 -8.75 20.10
CA VAL A 326 2.84 -7.90 21.15
C VAL A 326 1.84 -6.79 21.42
N GLU A 327 1.29 -6.75 22.62
CA GLU A 327 0.30 -5.77 23.03
C GLU A 327 0.83 -4.34 22.84
N ASN A 328 -0.03 -3.45 22.32
CA ASN A 328 0.26 -2.04 22.07
C ASN A 328 1.47 -1.78 21.14
N CYS A 329 1.87 -2.75 20.32
CA CYS A 329 2.97 -2.63 19.39
C CYS A 329 2.49 -2.65 17.94
N SER A 330 2.46 -1.47 17.30
CA SER A 330 2.06 -1.31 15.90
C SER A 330 3.21 -1.51 14.90
N GLY A 331 4.45 -1.73 15.37
CA GLY A 331 5.63 -1.82 14.50
C GLY A 331 6.27 -0.47 14.17
N ASP A 332 5.75 0.65 14.63
CA ASP A 332 6.41 1.96 14.55
C ASP A 332 7.37 2.13 15.74
N CYS A 333 8.47 1.39 15.69
CA CYS A 333 9.42 1.31 16.79
C CYS A 333 10.04 2.66 17.14
N LEU A 334 10.26 3.51 16.13
CA LEU A 334 10.89 4.83 16.32
C LEU A 334 10.00 5.79 17.13
N ARG A 335 8.67 5.80 16.89
CA ARG A 335 7.76 6.81 17.43
C ARG A 335 6.82 6.27 18.52
N SER A 336 6.29 5.08 18.31
CA SER A 336 5.18 4.54 19.10
C SER A 336 5.56 3.31 19.95
N CYS A 337 6.86 3.05 20.17
CA CYS A 337 7.28 2.01 21.12
C CYS A 337 6.89 2.45 22.55
N PRO A 338 6.05 1.67 23.26
CA PRO A 338 5.58 2.05 24.61
C PRO A 338 6.71 2.15 25.63
N ASP A 339 7.68 1.25 25.55
CA ASP A 339 8.89 1.28 26.39
C ASP A 339 10.13 1.07 25.53
N LYS A 340 10.88 2.16 25.30
CA LYS A 340 12.12 2.11 24.54
C LYS A 340 13.29 1.50 25.30
N ASN A 341 13.24 1.53 26.63
CA ASN A 341 14.28 0.94 27.46
C ASN A 341 14.14 -0.58 27.57
N ASN A 342 12.90 -1.08 27.56
CA ASN A 342 12.61 -2.52 27.62
C ASN A 342 11.43 -2.86 26.68
N PRO A 343 11.64 -2.86 25.37
CA PRO A 343 10.55 -3.07 24.41
C PRO A 343 9.93 -4.47 24.60
N SER A 344 8.61 -4.52 24.62
CA SER A 344 7.84 -5.77 24.84
C SER A 344 8.13 -6.88 23.82
N CYS A 345 8.68 -6.52 22.65
CA CYS A 345 9.17 -7.49 21.66
C CYS A 345 10.55 -8.09 22.03
N GLY A 346 11.24 -7.55 23.06
CA GLY A 346 12.57 -7.97 23.49
C GLY A 346 13.73 -7.53 22.58
N GLU A 347 13.49 -6.67 21.57
CA GLU A 347 14.51 -6.35 20.57
C GLU A 347 14.72 -4.84 20.40
N LYS A 348 15.72 -4.31 21.09
CA LYS A 348 16.08 -2.88 21.05
C LYS A 348 16.64 -2.41 19.70
N ARG A 349 17.20 -3.30 18.90
CA ARG A 349 17.79 -2.94 17.60
C ARG A 349 16.79 -2.39 16.60
N PHE A 350 15.48 -2.60 16.80
CA PHE A 350 14.44 -1.97 16.00
C PHE A 350 14.21 -0.48 16.34
N LEU A 351 14.75 0.02 17.45
CA LEU A 351 14.68 1.42 17.85
C LEU A 351 15.68 2.28 17.06
N THR A 352 15.67 2.16 15.75
CA THR A 352 16.54 2.83 14.82
C THR A 352 15.75 3.54 13.74
N GLU A 353 16.35 4.53 13.10
CA GLU A 353 15.76 5.20 11.92
C GLU A 353 15.82 4.34 10.65
N TYR A 354 16.63 3.29 10.64
CA TYR A 354 16.89 2.47 9.46
C TYR A 354 15.92 1.28 9.35
N PRO A 355 15.70 0.77 8.14
CA PRO A 355 15.02 -0.51 7.95
C PRO A 355 15.67 -1.62 8.78
N TYR A 356 14.88 -2.55 9.27
CA TYR A 356 15.45 -3.72 9.94
C TYR A 356 16.22 -4.60 8.96
N ASN A 357 17.24 -5.26 9.46
CA ASN A 357 17.91 -6.34 8.73
C ASN A 357 17.37 -7.71 9.17
N LEU A 358 17.52 -8.70 8.30
CA LEU A 358 16.96 -10.04 8.49
C LEU A 358 17.49 -10.78 9.74
N LYS A 359 18.71 -10.43 10.20
CA LYS A 359 19.25 -11.00 11.45
C LYS A 359 18.45 -10.57 12.67
N MET A 360 17.86 -9.36 12.65
CA MET A 360 17.01 -8.89 13.76
C MET A 360 15.73 -9.73 13.88
N LEU A 361 15.23 -10.27 12.76
CA LEU A 361 14.11 -11.20 12.73
C LEU A 361 14.51 -12.63 13.10
N GLY A 362 15.80 -12.96 13.16
CA GLY A 362 16.31 -14.31 13.32
C GLY A 362 16.53 -15.06 11.99
N LEU A 363 16.55 -14.37 10.85
CA LEU A 363 16.61 -14.98 9.50
C LEU A 363 18.02 -15.07 8.89
N GLY A 364 19.10 -14.71 9.62
CA GLY A 364 20.47 -14.88 9.14
C GLY A 364 21.00 -13.79 8.19
N LYS A 365 22.02 -14.05 7.40
CA LYS A 365 22.70 -13.04 6.56
C LYS A 365 21.81 -12.57 5.41
N ARG A 366 21.75 -11.23 5.20
CA ARG A 366 21.19 -10.61 3.99
C ARG A 366 22.10 -10.99 2.81
N ASN A 367 21.58 -11.62 1.76
CA ASN A 367 22.27 -11.64 0.48
C ASN A 367 22.21 -10.21 -0.09
N ASN A 368 23.34 -9.67 -0.53
CA ASN A 368 23.57 -8.25 -0.93
C ASN A 368 22.78 -7.77 -2.16
N PHE A 369 21.66 -8.36 -2.48
CA PHE A 369 20.89 -8.05 -3.70
C PHE A 369 20.18 -6.69 -3.68
N TYR A 370 20.17 -5.96 -2.54
CA TYR A 370 19.42 -4.70 -2.39
C TYR A 370 20.27 -3.43 -2.29
N LEU A 371 21.61 -3.53 -2.39
CA LEU A 371 22.48 -2.35 -2.35
C LEU A 371 22.35 -1.43 -3.57
N GLU A 372 21.79 -1.91 -4.69
CA GLU A 372 21.53 -1.07 -5.87
C GLU A 372 20.19 -0.31 -5.83
N GLN A 373 19.31 -0.62 -4.87
CA GLN A 373 18.01 0.08 -4.71
C GLN A 373 18.08 1.28 -3.76
N ASP A 374 19.14 1.42 -2.98
CA ASP A 374 19.28 2.48 -1.96
C ASP A 374 19.44 3.89 -2.57
N LEU A 375 19.63 4.01 -3.89
CA LEU A 375 19.79 5.28 -4.60
C LEU A 375 18.49 5.91 -5.10
N LEU A 376 17.31 5.26 -4.90
CA LEU A 376 16.04 5.73 -5.48
C LEU A 376 15.16 6.54 -4.54
N PHE A 377 15.50 6.67 -3.26
CA PHE A 377 14.64 7.30 -2.26
C PHE A 377 15.38 8.34 -1.40
N GLU A 378 16.15 9.25 -2.00
CA GLU A 378 16.40 10.52 -1.36
C GLU A 378 15.18 11.41 -1.58
N LEU A 379 14.39 11.58 -0.51
CA LEU A 379 13.30 12.57 -0.41
C LEU A 379 13.85 13.96 -0.12
#